data_cf20ae9c161676ab8819ac8b7c686aa8
#
_entry.id   cf20ae9c161676ab8819ac8b7c686aa8
#
_cell.length_a   1.000
_cell.length_b   1.000
_cell.length_c   1.000
_cell.angle_alpha   90.00
_cell.angle_beta   90.00
_cell.angle_gamma   90.00
#
_symmetry.space_group_name_H-M   'P 1'
#
loop_
_entity.id
_entity.type
_entity.pdbx_description
1 polymer ?
#
loop_
_entity_poly.entity_id
_entity_poly.type
_entity_poly.pdbx_seq_one_letter_code
_entity_poly.pdbx_strand_id
1 'polypeptide(L)'
;MTFQNPNQQLKHSRLWKQFSLLTLAEKRIFSNWLDKHYHNQLADLRKMWAFIRKEKAAWGAMVPEEVWMRLFPDHTFDRAEFNRICSRLNKQMENFFIDQFRRGLTLDKTFDLIEAFQKRRHRNLQEAAFRRAEKELDRSTYRDGRFFQDTLRLQELRVQSLFNSRNRTAGGLAELSSSMDAGIVLNK
;
A
#
# COMPACT_ATOMS: atom_id res chain seq x y z
N MET A 1 -24.98 39.77 -5.27
CA MET A 1 -23.96 39.16 -4.37
C MET A 1 -24.51 37.84 -3.88
N THR A 2 -24.11 36.74 -4.51
CA THR A 2 -24.56 35.41 -4.14
C THR A 2 -23.68 34.93 -2.99
N PHE A 3 -24.25 34.81 -1.81
CA PHE A 3 -23.59 34.18 -0.65
C PHE A 3 -23.33 32.70 -0.98
N GLN A 4 -22.13 32.41 -1.41
CA GLN A 4 -21.70 31.02 -1.58
C GLN A 4 -21.63 30.34 -0.19
N ASN A 5 -22.50 29.38 0.01
CA ASN A 5 -22.53 28.61 1.24
C ASN A 5 -21.15 27.92 1.41
N PRO A 6 -20.35 28.20 2.48
CA PRO A 6 -19.00 27.68 2.66
C PRO A 6 -18.95 26.15 2.66
N ASN A 7 -20.09 25.47 2.90
CA ASN A 7 -20.22 24.02 2.81
C ASN A 7 -20.23 23.47 1.38
N GLN A 8 -20.28 24.30 0.35
CA GLN A 8 -20.24 23.85 -1.06
C GLN A 8 -18.83 23.77 -1.64
N GLN A 9 -17.82 24.27 -0.94
CA GLN A 9 -16.44 24.24 -1.42
C GLN A 9 -15.85 22.82 -1.37
N LEU A 10 -15.21 22.42 -2.45
CA LEU A 10 -14.63 21.06 -2.61
C LEU A 10 -13.46 20.77 -1.67
N LYS A 11 -12.85 21.78 -1.03
CA LYS A 11 -11.78 21.61 -0.03
C LYS A 11 -12.18 20.77 1.19
N HIS A 12 -13.48 20.75 1.53
CA HIS A 12 -14.01 19.96 2.64
C HIS A 12 -14.44 18.56 2.23
N SER A 13 -14.44 18.27 0.92
CA SER A 13 -14.83 16.97 0.40
C SER A 13 -13.88 15.86 0.86
N ARG A 14 -14.43 14.65 1.03
CA ARG A 14 -13.65 13.45 1.32
C ARG A 14 -12.60 13.19 0.24
N LEU A 15 -12.95 13.44 -1.01
CA LEU A 15 -12.07 13.31 -2.15
C LEU A 15 -10.81 14.17 -2.03
N TRP A 16 -10.99 15.45 -1.65
CA TRP A 16 -9.84 16.35 -1.44
C TRP A 16 -8.96 15.93 -0.28
N LYS A 17 -9.58 15.51 0.82
CA LYS A 17 -8.83 15.01 1.98
C LYS A 17 -7.95 13.81 1.60
N GLN A 18 -8.51 12.82 0.91
CA GLN A 18 -7.74 11.65 0.44
C GLN A 18 -6.67 12.03 -0.59
N PHE A 19 -6.99 12.92 -1.55
CA PHE A 19 -6.02 13.42 -2.52
C PHE A 19 -4.82 14.11 -1.85
N SER A 20 -5.07 14.86 -0.78
CA SER A 20 -4.04 15.59 -0.05
C SER A 20 -3.10 14.68 0.74
N LEU A 21 -3.53 13.47 1.11
CA LEU A 21 -2.68 12.47 1.76
C LEU A 21 -1.64 11.86 0.81
N LEU A 22 -1.91 11.87 -0.50
CA LEU A 22 -1.00 11.26 -1.48
C LEU A 22 0.21 12.16 -1.74
N THR A 23 1.38 11.57 -1.67
CA THR A 23 2.63 12.17 -2.14
C THR A 23 2.63 12.34 -3.66
N LEU A 24 3.56 13.11 -4.20
CA LEU A 24 3.67 13.31 -5.66
C LEU A 24 3.95 11.98 -6.39
N ALA A 25 4.79 11.11 -5.79
CA ALA A 25 5.09 9.80 -6.33
C ALA A 25 3.84 8.90 -6.35
N GLU A 26 3.09 8.86 -5.24
CA GLU A 26 1.86 8.06 -5.15
C GLU A 26 0.77 8.53 -6.11
N LYS A 27 0.67 9.85 -6.38
CA LYS A 27 -0.24 10.39 -7.40
C LYS A 27 0.07 9.88 -8.81
N ARG A 28 1.36 9.69 -9.12
CA ARG A 28 1.80 9.07 -10.39
C ARG A 28 1.46 7.58 -10.42
N ILE A 29 1.74 6.88 -9.33
CA ILE A 29 1.44 5.44 -9.19
C ILE A 29 -0.06 5.19 -9.29
N PHE A 30 -0.88 6.01 -8.63
CA PHE A 30 -2.34 5.90 -8.67
C PHE A 30 -2.90 6.11 -10.09
N SER A 31 -2.34 7.04 -10.88
CA SER A 31 -2.73 7.19 -12.28
C SER A 31 -2.54 5.88 -13.06
N ASN A 32 -1.35 5.28 -12.95
CA ASN A 32 -1.05 4.00 -13.60
C ASN A 32 -1.91 2.84 -13.06
N TRP A 33 -2.25 2.91 -11.76
CA TRP A 33 -3.11 1.92 -11.11
C TRP A 33 -4.54 1.99 -11.65
N LEU A 34 -5.11 3.19 -11.80
CA LEU A 34 -6.42 3.41 -12.44
C LEU A 34 -6.44 2.86 -13.87
N ASP A 35 -5.36 3.08 -14.63
CA ASP A 35 -5.26 2.62 -16.01
C ASP A 35 -5.21 1.09 -16.11
N LYS A 36 -4.49 0.42 -15.23
CA LYS A 36 -4.33 -1.04 -15.25
C LYS A 36 -5.59 -1.81 -14.86
N HIS A 37 -6.30 -1.32 -13.85
CA HIS A 37 -7.40 -2.08 -13.24
C HIS A 37 -8.75 -1.84 -13.92
N TYR A 38 -8.89 -0.79 -14.74
CA TYR A 38 -10.21 -0.36 -15.21
C TYR A 38 -10.18 0.18 -16.65
N HIS A 39 -9.57 -0.55 -17.57
CA HIS A 39 -9.21 -0.07 -18.91
C HIS A 39 -10.37 0.58 -19.71
N ASN A 40 -11.64 0.15 -19.55
CA ASN A 40 -12.74 0.65 -20.38
C ASN A 40 -13.95 1.21 -19.61
N GLN A 41 -14.00 1.13 -18.29
CA GLN A 41 -15.24 1.43 -17.55
C GLN A 41 -15.24 2.74 -16.77
N LEU A 42 -14.12 3.49 -16.77
CA LEU A 42 -13.94 4.63 -15.87
C LEU A 42 -13.36 5.89 -16.55
N ALA A 43 -13.77 6.16 -17.78
CA ALA A 43 -13.33 7.38 -18.50
C ALA A 43 -13.56 8.64 -17.66
N ASP A 44 -14.71 8.73 -16.99
CA ASP A 44 -15.11 9.88 -16.17
C ASP A 44 -14.24 10.02 -14.91
N LEU A 45 -13.86 8.89 -14.30
CA LEU A 45 -12.95 8.94 -13.13
C LEU A 45 -11.54 9.38 -13.53
N ARG A 46 -11.07 8.98 -14.71
CA ARG A 46 -9.77 9.43 -15.24
C ARG A 46 -9.80 10.92 -15.56
N LYS A 47 -10.87 11.41 -16.20
CA LYS A 47 -11.06 12.84 -16.44
C LYS A 47 -11.05 13.62 -15.13
N MET A 48 -11.84 13.18 -14.15
CA MET A 48 -11.89 13.79 -12.82
C MET A 48 -10.53 13.77 -12.12
N TRP A 49 -9.83 12.64 -12.13
CA TRP A 49 -8.50 12.52 -11.54
C TRP A 49 -7.46 13.42 -12.20
N ALA A 50 -7.42 13.44 -13.54
CA ALA A 50 -6.53 14.32 -14.31
C ALA A 50 -6.81 15.79 -14.01
N PHE A 51 -8.07 16.16 -13.91
CA PHE A 51 -8.51 17.52 -13.57
C PHE A 51 -8.03 17.93 -12.16
N ILE A 52 -8.27 17.09 -11.13
CA ILE A 52 -7.82 17.38 -9.76
C ILE A 52 -6.30 17.56 -9.70
N ARG A 53 -5.55 16.75 -10.43
CA ARG A 53 -4.08 16.87 -10.48
C ARG A 53 -3.62 18.16 -11.13
N LYS A 54 -4.28 18.59 -12.21
CA LYS A 54 -3.96 19.80 -12.96
C LYS A 54 -4.32 21.04 -12.15
N GLU A 55 -5.54 21.07 -11.62
CA GLU A 55 -6.14 22.24 -10.95
C GLU A 55 -5.95 22.21 -9.42
N LYS A 56 -4.89 21.52 -8.94
CA LYS A 56 -4.64 21.31 -7.50
C LYS A 56 -4.80 22.58 -6.66
N ALA A 57 -4.25 23.71 -7.12
CA ALA A 57 -4.29 24.96 -6.37
C ALA A 57 -5.71 25.57 -6.33
N ALA A 58 -6.49 25.41 -7.38
CA ALA A 58 -7.82 26.01 -7.51
C ALA A 58 -8.94 25.08 -7.02
N TRP A 59 -8.73 23.77 -6.98
CA TRP A 59 -9.74 22.76 -6.64
C TRP A 59 -10.52 23.07 -5.36
N GLY A 60 -9.80 23.46 -4.31
CA GLY A 60 -10.42 23.73 -3.01
C GLY A 60 -11.39 24.91 -3.01
N ALA A 61 -11.22 25.87 -3.91
CA ALA A 61 -12.06 27.06 -4.05
C ALA A 61 -13.23 26.86 -5.03
N MET A 62 -13.16 25.83 -5.89
CA MET A 62 -14.19 25.54 -6.90
C MET A 62 -15.46 24.99 -6.28
N VAL A 63 -16.57 25.22 -6.96
CA VAL A 63 -17.86 24.58 -6.69
C VAL A 63 -18.10 23.42 -7.68
N PRO A 64 -18.92 22.43 -7.33
CA PRO A 64 -19.20 21.26 -8.17
C PRO A 64 -19.63 21.60 -9.59
N GLU A 65 -20.44 22.61 -9.75
CA GLU A 65 -20.97 23.10 -11.03
C GLU A 65 -19.85 23.55 -11.97
N GLU A 66 -18.85 24.31 -11.46
CA GLU A 66 -17.71 24.77 -12.25
C GLU A 66 -16.84 23.60 -12.72
N VAL A 67 -16.61 22.64 -11.84
CA VAL A 67 -15.84 21.43 -12.18
C VAL A 67 -16.56 20.63 -13.24
N TRP A 68 -17.89 20.47 -13.10
CA TRP A 68 -18.69 19.73 -14.08
C TRP A 68 -18.63 20.36 -15.45
N MET A 69 -18.87 21.68 -15.57
CA MET A 69 -18.83 22.41 -16.85
C MET A 69 -17.46 22.28 -17.55
N ARG A 70 -16.38 22.22 -16.78
CA ARG A 70 -15.03 22.04 -17.36
C ARG A 70 -14.74 20.60 -17.80
N LEU A 71 -15.33 19.61 -17.14
CA LEU A 71 -15.14 18.19 -17.45
C LEU A 71 -16.09 17.69 -18.53
N PHE A 72 -17.32 18.23 -18.55
CA PHE A 72 -18.43 17.77 -19.38
C PHE A 72 -19.18 18.99 -19.96
N PRO A 73 -18.55 19.77 -20.87
CA PRO A 73 -19.11 21.02 -21.36
C PRO A 73 -20.44 20.84 -22.11
N ASP A 74 -20.63 19.66 -22.70
CA ASP A 74 -21.82 19.35 -23.49
C ASP A 74 -22.98 18.78 -22.64
N HIS A 75 -22.81 18.64 -21.34
CA HIS A 75 -23.79 18.08 -20.44
C HIS A 75 -24.28 19.08 -19.41
N THR A 76 -25.58 19.14 -19.19
CA THR A 76 -26.15 19.89 -18.08
C THR A 76 -25.66 19.36 -16.74
N PHE A 77 -25.46 20.25 -15.77
CA PHE A 77 -24.98 19.84 -14.45
C PHE A 77 -26.00 18.92 -13.77
N ASP A 78 -25.53 17.73 -13.41
CA ASP A 78 -26.26 16.78 -12.57
C ASP A 78 -25.49 16.54 -11.27
N ARG A 79 -26.07 17.00 -10.16
CA ARG A 79 -25.51 16.88 -8.83
C ARG A 79 -25.35 15.43 -8.38
N ALA A 80 -26.32 14.58 -8.72
CA ALA A 80 -26.30 13.17 -8.34
C ALA A 80 -25.17 12.44 -9.06
N GLU A 81 -25.04 12.68 -10.36
CA GLU A 81 -23.98 12.11 -11.19
C GLU A 81 -22.58 12.59 -10.75
N PHE A 82 -22.43 13.88 -10.48
CA PHE A 82 -21.18 14.43 -9.94
C PHE A 82 -20.77 13.73 -8.63
N ASN A 83 -21.72 13.59 -7.70
CA ASN A 83 -21.49 12.92 -6.43
C ASN A 83 -21.15 11.44 -6.63
N ARG A 84 -21.77 10.76 -7.60
CA ARG A 84 -21.49 9.38 -7.97
C ARG A 84 -20.06 9.21 -8.46
N ILE A 85 -19.60 10.09 -9.36
CA ILE A 85 -18.22 10.09 -9.85
C ILE A 85 -17.24 10.31 -8.71
N CYS A 86 -17.48 11.31 -7.85
CA CYS A 86 -16.63 11.58 -6.68
C CYS A 86 -16.58 10.39 -5.72
N SER A 87 -17.71 9.76 -5.44
CA SER A 87 -17.80 8.59 -4.55
C SER A 87 -17.06 7.38 -5.11
N ARG A 88 -17.20 7.12 -6.42
CA ARG A 88 -16.46 6.06 -7.10
C ARG A 88 -14.95 6.32 -7.07
N LEU A 89 -14.51 7.56 -7.32
CA LEU A 89 -13.10 7.90 -7.26
C LEU A 89 -12.54 7.75 -5.83
N ASN A 90 -13.28 8.17 -4.81
CA ASN A 90 -12.94 7.93 -3.41
C ASN A 90 -12.71 6.45 -3.12
N LYS A 91 -13.64 5.60 -3.56
CA LYS A 91 -13.52 4.15 -3.37
C LYS A 91 -12.28 3.58 -4.07
N GLN A 92 -11.94 4.09 -5.25
CA GLN A 92 -10.73 3.66 -5.95
C GLN A 92 -9.46 4.10 -5.20
N MET A 93 -9.45 5.30 -4.61
CA MET A 93 -8.33 5.74 -3.77
C MET A 93 -8.19 4.87 -2.51
N GLU A 94 -9.28 4.48 -1.87
CA GLU A 94 -9.26 3.55 -0.74
C GLU A 94 -8.71 2.18 -1.13
N ASN A 95 -9.15 1.63 -2.26
CA ASN A 95 -8.61 0.38 -2.78
C ASN A 95 -7.11 0.49 -3.08
N PHE A 96 -6.67 1.62 -3.60
CA PHE A 96 -5.26 1.90 -3.83
C PHE A 96 -4.46 1.94 -2.52
N PHE A 97 -4.94 2.64 -1.49
CA PHE A 97 -4.29 2.64 -0.17
C PHE A 97 -4.18 1.23 0.41
N ILE A 98 -5.25 0.43 0.31
CA ILE A 98 -5.23 -0.97 0.75
C ILE A 98 -4.20 -1.78 -0.05
N ASP A 99 -4.13 -1.59 -1.37
CA ASP A 99 -3.18 -2.29 -2.23
C ASP A 99 -1.73 -1.88 -1.93
N GLN A 100 -1.46 -0.59 -1.71
CA GLN A 100 -0.16 -0.11 -1.27
C GLN A 100 0.25 -0.67 0.09
N PHE A 101 -0.68 -0.67 1.05
CA PHE A 101 -0.45 -1.27 2.35
C PHE A 101 -0.12 -2.76 2.23
N ARG A 102 -0.91 -3.52 1.44
CA ARG A 102 -0.66 -4.95 1.19
C ARG A 102 0.65 -5.22 0.44
N ARG A 103 1.09 -4.31 -0.43
CA ARG A 103 2.41 -4.42 -1.09
C ARG A 103 3.55 -4.21 -0.10
N GLY A 104 3.37 -3.35 0.89
CA GLY A 104 4.29 -3.21 2.02
C GLY A 104 4.39 -4.47 2.89
N LEU A 105 3.45 -5.42 2.76
CA LEU A 105 3.45 -6.73 3.42
C LEU A 105 4.13 -7.84 2.58
N THR A 106 5.10 -7.48 1.74
CA THR A 106 5.83 -8.45 0.89
C THR A 106 6.51 -9.50 1.75
N LEU A 107 7.01 -9.09 2.91
CA LEU A 107 7.68 -9.96 3.87
C LEU A 107 6.72 -11.01 4.47
N ASP A 108 5.47 -10.63 4.83
CA ASP A 108 4.47 -11.58 5.33
C ASP A 108 4.18 -12.68 4.31
N LYS A 109 4.07 -12.33 3.02
CA LYS A 109 3.90 -13.32 1.95
C LYS A 109 5.11 -14.24 1.82
N THR A 110 6.30 -13.70 2.06
CA THR A 110 7.54 -14.50 2.02
C THR A 110 7.61 -15.45 3.22
N PHE A 111 7.14 -15.03 4.39
CA PHE A 111 6.99 -15.90 5.57
C PHE A 111 5.97 -17.02 5.31
N ASP A 112 4.81 -16.70 4.74
CA ASP A 112 3.81 -17.69 4.35
C ASP A 112 4.39 -18.73 3.35
N LEU A 113 5.24 -18.30 2.42
CA LEU A 113 5.95 -19.21 1.50
C LEU A 113 6.94 -20.12 2.24
N ILE A 114 7.70 -19.61 3.21
CA ILE A 114 8.61 -20.41 4.03
C ILE A 114 7.83 -21.51 4.74
N GLU A 115 6.72 -21.16 5.40
CA GLU A 115 5.86 -22.13 6.09
C GLU A 115 5.22 -23.16 5.12
N ALA A 116 4.76 -22.68 3.96
CA ALA A 116 4.17 -23.54 2.95
C ALA A 116 5.17 -24.57 2.40
N PHE A 117 6.41 -24.18 2.17
CA PHE A 117 7.48 -25.08 1.72
C PHE A 117 7.96 -26.00 2.84
N GLN A 118 7.96 -25.53 4.09
CA GLN A 118 8.23 -26.35 5.26
C GLN A 118 7.22 -27.47 5.42
N LYS A 119 5.91 -27.17 5.34
CA LYS A 119 4.84 -28.18 5.36
C LYS A 119 4.97 -29.20 4.24
N ARG A 120 5.44 -28.80 3.06
CA ARG A 120 5.67 -29.67 1.89
C ARG A 120 7.04 -30.37 1.90
N ARG A 121 7.86 -30.12 2.94
CA ARG A 121 9.22 -30.67 3.08
C ARG A 121 10.15 -30.37 1.90
N HIS A 122 9.95 -29.23 1.24
CA HIS A 122 10.72 -28.83 0.06
C HIS A 122 11.86 -27.88 0.43
N ARG A 123 12.97 -28.43 0.94
CA ARG A 123 14.09 -27.69 1.53
C ARG A 123 14.69 -26.62 0.62
N ASN A 124 14.94 -26.94 -0.65
CA ASN A 124 15.58 -25.98 -1.57
C ASN A 124 14.72 -24.71 -1.80
N LEU A 125 13.40 -24.88 -1.96
CA LEU A 125 12.48 -23.74 -2.10
C LEU A 125 12.34 -22.97 -0.79
N GLN A 126 12.35 -23.65 0.34
CA GLN A 126 12.33 -23.02 1.65
C GLN A 126 13.58 -22.15 1.86
N GLU A 127 14.78 -22.66 1.56
CA GLU A 127 16.03 -21.89 1.64
C GLU A 127 16.04 -20.67 0.68
N ALA A 128 15.48 -20.82 -0.51
CA ALA A 128 15.33 -19.70 -1.42
C ALA A 128 14.38 -18.61 -0.85
N ALA A 129 13.30 -19.02 -0.19
CA ALA A 129 12.37 -18.11 0.46
C ALA A 129 13.01 -17.40 1.68
N PHE A 130 13.83 -18.12 2.49
CA PHE A 130 14.61 -17.51 3.57
C PHE A 130 15.55 -16.42 3.05
N ARG A 131 16.36 -16.71 2.03
CA ARG A 131 17.25 -15.72 1.41
C ARG A 131 16.52 -14.51 0.85
N ARG A 132 15.30 -14.71 0.34
CA ARG A 132 14.46 -13.62 -0.10
C ARG A 132 13.99 -12.76 1.05
N ALA A 133 13.54 -13.36 2.16
CA ALA A 133 13.12 -12.64 3.36
C ALA A 133 14.26 -11.80 3.94
N GLU A 134 15.46 -12.37 4.07
CA GLU A 134 16.67 -11.66 4.52
C GLU A 134 16.97 -10.46 3.65
N LYS A 135 16.97 -10.62 2.33
CA LYS A 135 17.21 -9.52 1.39
C LYS A 135 16.13 -8.44 1.46
N GLU A 136 14.89 -8.78 1.75
CA GLU A 136 13.80 -7.81 1.93
C GLU A 136 14.00 -7.03 3.25
N LEU A 137 14.40 -7.68 4.34
CA LEU A 137 14.75 -7.04 5.61
C LEU A 137 15.95 -6.10 5.45
N ASP A 138 17.03 -6.53 4.81
CA ASP A 138 18.23 -5.71 4.59
C ASP A 138 17.94 -4.44 3.77
N ARG A 139 16.95 -4.50 2.89
CA ARG A 139 16.51 -3.36 2.10
C ARG A 139 15.60 -2.39 2.85
N SER A 140 15.14 -2.77 4.03
CA SER A 140 14.31 -1.89 4.85
C SER A 140 15.12 -0.69 5.31
N THR A 141 14.65 0.50 4.93
CA THR A 141 15.28 1.78 5.29
C THR A 141 14.91 2.19 6.73
N TYR A 142 13.80 1.65 7.24
CA TYR A 142 13.28 1.98 8.57
C TYR A 142 13.46 0.79 9.51
N ARG A 143 14.11 1.04 10.63
CA ARG A 143 14.27 0.08 11.73
C ARG A 143 13.29 0.43 12.85
N ASP A 144 12.01 0.35 12.53
CA ASP A 144 10.91 0.56 13.47
C ASP A 144 10.53 -0.74 14.22
N GLY A 145 9.52 -0.66 15.08
CA GLY A 145 9.03 -1.82 15.84
C GLY A 145 8.64 -3.00 14.95
N ARG A 146 8.14 -2.75 13.73
CA ARG A 146 7.79 -3.78 12.77
C ARG A 146 9.03 -4.49 12.21
N PHE A 147 10.09 -3.77 11.89
CA PHE A 147 11.35 -4.36 11.45
C PHE A 147 11.88 -5.38 12.47
N PHE A 148 11.84 -5.04 13.76
CA PHE A 148 12.28 -5.95 14.82
C PHE A 148 11.37 -7.16 14.97
N GLN A 149 10.04 -7.00 14.86
CA GLN A 149 9.08 -8.10 14.85
C GLN A 149 9.29 -9.05 13.68
N ASP A 150 9.50 -8.52 12.47
CA ASP A 150 9.74 -9.30 11.27
C ASP A 150 11.08 -10.04 11.34
N THR A 151 12.11 -9.41 11.90
CA THR A 151 13.42 -10.04 12.14
C THR A 151 13.28 -11.21 13.12
N LEU A 152 12.56 -11.02 14.22
CA LEU A 152 12.31 -12.07 15.20
C LEU A 152 11.53 -13.24 14.57
N ARG A 153 10.47 -12.95 13.82
CA ARG A 153 9.68 -13.98 13.12
C ARG A 153 10.53 -14.80 12.15
N LEU A 154 11.44 -14.14 11.41
CA LEU A 154 12.36 -14.85 10.51
C LEU A 154 13.27 -15.82 11.27
N GLN A 155 13.80 -15.39 12.42
CA GLN A 155 14.64 -16.23 13.28
C GLN A 155 13.85 -17.42 13.84
N GLU A 156 12.63 -17.21 14.30
CA GLU A 156 11.74 -18.27 14.78
C GLU A 156 11.47 -19.31 13.70
N LEU A 157 11.18 -18.90 12.47
CA LEU A 157 10.96 -19.79 11.34
C LEU A 157 12.23 -20.61 11.01
N ARG A 158 13.44 -20.01 11.12
CA ARG A 158 14.69 -20.72 10.94
C ARG A 158 14.90 -21.78 12.01
N VAL A 159 14.67 -21.43 13.27
CA VAL A 159 14.76 -22.38 14.40
C VAL A 159 13.81 -23.55 14.19
N GLN A 160 12.54 -23.27 13.86
CA GLN A 160 11.54 -24.31 13.57
C GLN A 160 11.97 -25.20 12.40
N SER A 161 12.56 -24.62 11.35
CA SER A 161 13.07 -25.39 10.21
C SER A 161 14.18 -26.37 10.61
N LEU A 162 15.08 -25.96 11.48
CA LEU A 162 16.15 -26.79 11.99
C LEU A 162 15.62 -27.94 12.86
N PHE A 163 14.66 -27.66 13.74
CA PHE A 163 14.03 -28.72 14.55
C PHE A 163 13.26 -29.73 13.69
N ASN A 164 12.66 -29.29 12.61
CA ASN A 164 11.91 -30.15 11.69
C ASN A 164 12.83 -30.89 10.68
N SER A 165 14.08 -30.44 10.51
CA SER A 165 15.06 -31.14 9.68
C SER A 165 15.63 -32.29 10.48
N ARG A 166 15.64 -33.52 9.88
CA ARG A 166 16.22 -34.72 10.53
C ARG A 166 17.73 -34.60 10.79
N ASN A 167 18.42 -33.62 10.26
CA ASN A 167 19.84 -33.35 10.48
C ASN A 167 20.01 -32.33 11.63
N ARG A 168 19.87 -32.80 12.86
CA ARG A 168 20.23 -32.05 14.07
C ARG A 168 21.75 -32.10 14.23
N THR A 169 22.51 -31.30 13.53
CA THR A 169 23.92 -31.08 13.86
C THR A 169 24.00 -30.08 14.99
N ALA A 170 24.67 -30.43 16.09
CA ALA A 170 24.83 -29.60 17.28
C ALA A 170 25.42 -28.21 16.97
N GLY A 171 26.21 -28.08 15.89
CA GLY A 171 26.78 -26.81 15.44
C GLY A 171 25.77 -25.76 14.97
N GLY A 172 24.69 -26.16 14.29
CA GLY A 172 23.67 -25.22 13.81
C GLY A 172 22.81 -24.58 14.91
N LEU A 173 22.73 -25.24 16.07
CA LEU A 173 22.03 -24.69 17.24
C LEU A 173 22.89 -23.66 18.00
N ALA A 174 24.21 -23.84 18.01
CA ALA A 174 25.14 -22.91 18.67
C ALA A 174 25.23 -21.55 17.94
N GLU A 175 25.24 -21.56 16.60
CA GLU A 175 25.23 -20.32 15.78
C GLU A 175 23.93 -19.50 15.96
N LEU A 176 22.78 -20.19 16.12
CA LEU A 176 21.50 -19.51 16.32
C LEU A 176 21.36 -18.93 17.73
N SER A 177 21.86 -19.61 18.78
CA SER A 177 21.81 -19.06 20.13
C SER A 177 22.67 -17.79 20.22
N SER A 178 23.84 -17.75 19.58
CA SER A 178 24.67 -16.54 19.54
C SER A 178 24.03 -15.39 18.78
N SER A 179 23.27 -15.64 17.72
CA SER A 179 22.55 -14.59 16.96
C SER A 179 21.32 -14.07 17.68
N MET A 180 20.64 -14.90 18.46
CA MET A 180 19.51 -14.50 19.30
C MET A 180 19.99 -13.65 20.50
N ASP A 181 21.10 -13.99 21.11
CA ASP A 181 21.72 -13.23 22.20
C ASP A 181 22.16 -11.83 21.73
N ALA A 182 22.72 -11.72 20.51
CA ALA A 182 23.07 -10.45 19.92
C ALA A 182 21.86 -9.54 19.65
N GLY A 183 20.70 -10.12 19.33
CA GLY A 183 19.43 -9.39 19.12
C GLY A 183 18.82 -8.87 20.42
N ILE A 184 19.05 -9.53 21.54
CA ILE A 184 18.52 -9.16 22.87
C ILE A 184 19.36 -8.05 23.52
N VAL A 185 20.68 -8.04 23.25
CA VAL A 185 21.61 -7.02 23.81
C VAL A 185 21.39 -5.62 23.22
N LEU A 186 20.81 -5.52 22.03
CA LEU A 186 20.50 -4.23 21.39
C LEU A 186 19.23 -3.54 21.93
N ASN A 187 18.48 -4.18 22.84
CA ASN A 187 17.26 -3.67 23.45
C ASN A 187 17.42 -3.24 24.93
N LYS A 188 18.60 -3.05 25.42
CA LYS A 188 18.90 -2.38 26.69
C LYS A 188 19.57 -1.04 26.40
#